data_de818dd09f9bab5f7d12f1f4b6e36192
#
_entry.id   de818dd09f9bab5f7d12f1f4b6e36192
#
_cell.length_a   1.000
_cell.length_b   1.000
_cell.length_c   1.000
_cell.angle_alpha   90.00
_cell.angle_beta   90.00
_cell.angle_gamma   90.00
#
_symmetry.space_group_name_H-M   'P 1'
#
loop_
_entity.id
_entity.type
_entity.pdbx_description
1 polymer ?
#
loop_
_entity_poly.entity_id
_entity_poly.type
_entity_poly.pdbx_seq_one_letter_code
_entity_poly.pdbx_strand_id
1 'polypeptide(L)'
;EKKPGAPRTFQQDVSLHWRKRDWLLMLGVTLVYAVVALTNLGSMKAPQNPWVSSTRNEQVIIDLGEHHDDVTMLYFCQVSYSNFSVAVSEDGESWSDDYIADMAEGECFQWKYLTPSYMGKDKYGNDKRFFYSQPIKFSARYVRITSQQIGLKMNEAIFQDANGDRIPATVIAQLNVMEESTLYSDANNILDEQDTLEGLPSWWNSTYFDEIYHARTAYEPLHGTAPYETSHPPLGKVIMSLGIAIFGMVPFGWRVTGALAG
;
A
#
# COMPACT_ATOMS: atom_id res chain seq x y z
N GLU A 1 6.59 -75.08 24.58
CA GLU A 1 6.68 -73.60 24.52
C GLU A 1 7.15 -73.16 23.12
N LYS A 2 6.24 -72.52 22.32
CA LYS A 2 6.55 -71.95 21.04
C LYS A 2 7.19 -70.56 21.25
N LYS A 3 8.41 -70.35 20.80
CA LYS A 3 9.07 -69.04 20.77
C LYS A 3 8.22 -68.06 19.94
N PRO A 4 8.00 -66.82 20.41
CA PRO A 4 7.31 -65.81 19.61
C PRO A 4 8.17 -65.47 18.39
N GLY A 5 7.53 -65.47 17.22
CA GLY A 5 8.18 -65.10 15.96
C GLY A 5 8.58 -63.64 15.95
N ALA A 6 9.78 -63.35 15.38
CA ALA A 6 10.28 -62.01 15.24
C ALA A 6 9.32 -61.11 14.46
N PRO A 7 9.18 -59.83 14.84
CA PRO A 7 8.29 -58.91 14.13
C PRO A 7 8.74 -58.76 12.68
N ARG A 8 7.82 -58.96 11.74
CA ARG A 8 8.04 -58.72 10.31
C ARG A 8 8.19 -57.21 10.10
N THR A 9 9.41 -56.73 9.89
CA THR A 9 9.63 -55.38 9.40
C THR A 9 9.23 -55.35 7.93
N PHE A 10 8.15 -54.63 7.63
CA PHE A 10 7.80 -54.23 6.26
C PHE A 10 8.81 -53.14 5.80
N GLN A 11 9.92 -53.55 5.23
CA GLN A 11 10.72 -52.64 4.39
C GLN A 11 10.09 -52.67 3.00
N GLN A 12 9.29 -51.64 2.74
CA GLN A 12 8.83 -51.36 1.39
C GLN A 12 9.92 -50.53 0.71
N ASP A 13 10.82 -51.21 -0.05
CA ASP A 13 11.70 -50.52 -0.99
C ASP A 13 10.85 -49.94 -2.12
N VAL A 14 10.34 -48.73 -1.92
CA VAL A 14 9.67 -47.97 -2.98
C VAL A 14 10.76 -47.27 -3.77
N SER A 15 11.36 -47.95 -4.74
CA SER A 15 12.18 -47.32 -5.76
C SER A 15 11.26 -46.54 -6.71
N LEU A 16 11.17 -45.25 -6.49
CA LEU A 16 10.43 -44.32 -7.37
C LEU A 16 11.18 -44.18 -8.71
N HIS A 17 10.68 -44.91 -9.71
CA HIS A 17 11.20 -44.79 -11.08
C HIS A 17 10.27 -43.82 -11.85
N TRP A 18 10.78 -42.60 -12.09
CA TRP A 18 10.08 -41.59 -12.88
C TRP A 18 10.01 -42.05 -14.36
N ARG A 19 8.78 -42.13 -14.89
CA ARG A 19 8.51 -42.40 -16.30
C ARG A 19 8.30 -41.09 -17.05
N LYS A 20 8.51 -41.09 -18.36
CA LYS A 20 8.24 -39.91 -19.21
C LYS A 20 6.81 -39.34 -19.02
N ARG A 21 5.82 -40.22 -18.85
CA ARG A 21 4.44 -39.83 -18.59
C ARG A 21 4.28 -39.06 -17.26
N ASP A 22 5.05 -39.37 -16.23
CA ASP A 22 4.97 -38.74 -14.94
C ASP A 22 5.50 -37.31 -15.02
N TRP A 23 6.57 -37.10 -15.80
CA TRP A 23 7.07 -35.75 -16.15
C TRP A 23 6.06 -34.95 -16.97
N LEU A 24 5.38 -35.55 -17.95
CA LEU A 24 4.35 -34.86 -18.75
C LEU A 24 3.14 -34.49 -17.90
N LEU A 25 2.71 -35.37 -17.00
CA LEU A 25 1.61 -35.08 -16.07
C LEU A 25 1.99 -33.94 -15.12
N MET A 26 3.19 -34.00 -14.52
CA MET A 26 3.70 -32.96 -13.64
C MET A 26 3.80 -31.62 -14.38
N LEU A 27 4.34 -31.59 -15.60
CA LEU A 27 4.39 -30.39 -16.43
C LEU A 27 2.99 -29.87 -16.72
N GLY A 28 2.04 -30.73 -17.08
CA GLY A 28 0.65 -30.35 -17.35
C GLY A 28 -0.02 -29.72 -16.13
N VAL A 29 0.13 -30.34 -14.95
CA VAL A 29 -0.40 -29.80 -13.69
C VAL A 29 0.25 -28.47 -13.35
N THR A 30 1.58 -28.37 -13.48
CA THR A 30 2.34 -27.13 -13.21
C THR A 30 1.91 -26.00 -14.14
N LEU A 31 1.68 -26.28 -15.43
CA LEU A 31 1.23 -25.27 -16.39
C LEU A 31 -0.19 -24.77 -16.04
N VAL A 32 -1.09 -25.68 -15.70
CA VAL A 32 -2.46 -25.30 -15.27
C VAL A 32 -2.39 -24.47 -14.00
N TYR A 33 -1.60 -24.90 -13.02
CA TYR A 33 -1.38 -24.14 -11.78
C TYR A 33 -0.82 -22.75 -12.09
N ALA A 34 0.25 -22.65 -12.90
CA ALA A 34 0.88 -21.39 -13.25
C ALA A 34 -0.12 -20.41 -13.92
N VAL A 35 -0.94 -20.90 -14.85
CA VAL A 35 -1.96 -20.08 -15.48
C VAL A 35 -2.95 -19.56 -14.44
N VAL A 36 -3.46 -20.41 -13.55
CA VAL A 36 -4.43 -20.01 -12.52
C VAL A 36 -3.78 -19.07 -11.49
N ALA A 37 -2.59 -19.41 -11.00
CA ALA A 37 -1.91 -18.66 -9.94
C ALA A 37 -1.40 -17.28 -10.39
N LEU A 38 -0.97 -17.15 -11.65
CA LEU A 38 -0.48 -15.88 -12.20
C LEU A 38 -1.58 -15.02 -12.84
N THR A 39 -2.75 -15.59 -13.10
CA THR A 39 -3.91 -14.83 -13.57
C THR A 39 -4.51 -14.04 -12.40
N ASN A 40 -4.76 -12.75 -12.59
CA ASN A 40 -5.32 -11.86 -11.57
C ASN A 40 -4.49 -11.80 -10.26
N LEU A 41 -3.16 -11.88 -10.35
CA LEU A 41 -2.29 -11.82 -9.17
C LEU A 41 -2.22 -10.41 -8.55
N GLY A 42 -2.59 -9.39 -9.28
CA GLY A 42 -2.62 -8.00 -8.85
C GLY A 42 -2.11 -7.05 -9.93
N SER A 43 -2.30 -5.76 -9.71
CA SER A 43 -1.84 -4.72 -10.61
C SER A 43 -0.33 -4.73 -10.77
N MET A 44 0.13 -4.43 -12.00
CA MET A 44 1.54 -4.13 -12.32
C MET A 44 1.89 -2.67 -12.08
N LYS A 45 0.93 -1.87 -11.60
CA LYS A 45 1.08 -0.45 -11.35
C LYS A 45 0.82 -0.14 -9.88
N ALA A 46 1.60 0.76 -9.32
CA ALA A 46 1.38 1.46 -8.06
C ALA A 46 2.27 2.71 -8.05
N PRO A 47 1.90 3.79 -7.36
CA PRO A 47 2.74 4.97 -7.26
C PRO A 47 4.09 4.65 -6.60
N GLN A 48 5.19 5.15 -7.19
CA GLN A 48 6.55 4.88 -6.73
C GLN A 48 7.25 6.12 -6.18
N ASN A 49 6.89 7.32 -6.66
CA ASN A 49 7.56 8.58 -6.36
C ASN A 49 6.88 9.31 -5.20
N PRO A 50 7.39 9.29 -3.97
CA PRO A 50 6.72 10.01 -2.89
C PRO A 50 7.13 11.49 -2.84
N TRP A 51 6.20 12.37 -2.52
CA TRP A 51 6.53 13.57 -1.77
C TRP A 51 6.91 13.16 -0.34
N VAL A 52 8.04 13.69 0.13
CA VAL A 52 8.55 13.43 1.48
C VAL A 52 8.59 14.75 2.24
N SER A 53 7.85 14.87 3.34
CA SER A 53 7.87 16.10 4.11
C SER A 53 9.21 16.32 4.80
N SER A 54 9.83 17.47 4.57
CA SER A 54 11.10 17.88 5.16
C SER A 54 10.95 18.44 6.58
N THR A 55 9.75 18.96 6.89
CA THR A 55 9.44 19.51 8.20
C THR A 55 8.06 19.04 8.70
N ARG A 56 7.83 19.19 9.99
CA ARG A 56 6.47 19.17 10.53
C ARG A 56 5.73 20.43 10.10
N ASN A 57 4.46 20.29 9.71
CA ASN A 57 3.60 21.36 9.17
C ASN A 57 4.04 21.87 7.78
N GLU A 58 4.82 21.10 7.04
CA GLU A 58 5.00 21.33 5.61
C GLU A 58 3.64 21.22 4.91
N GLN A 59 3.37 22.14 3.99
CA GLN A 59 2.08 22.24 3.33
C GLN A 59 2.25 22.17 1.81
N VAL A 60 1.35 21.42 1.19
CA VAL A 60 1.19 21.40 -0.27
C VAL A 60 -0.19 21.96 -0.60
N ILE A 61 -0.23 22.98 -1.45
CA ILE A 61 -1.48 23.59 -1.92
C ILE A 61 -1.72 23.16 -3.35
N ILE A 62 -2.90 22.64 -3.59
CA ILE A 62 -3.35 22.07 -4.86
C ILE A 62 -4.54 22.86 -5.36
N ASP A 63 -4.53 23.26 -6.65
CA ASP A 63 -5.64 23.90 -7.36
C ASP A 63 -6.33 22.84 -8.24
N LEU A 64 -7.63 22.69 -8.09
CA LEU A 64 -8.48 21.82 -8.90
C LEU A 64 -8.95 22.50 -10.20
N GLY A 65 -8.43 23.72 -10.48
CA GLY A 65 -8.72 24.48 -11.69
C GLY A 65 -9.96 25.36 -11.55
N GLU A 66 -11.06 24.80 -11.06
CA GLU A 66 -12.33 25.48 -10.79
C GLU A 66 -12.98 24.93 -9.51
N HIS A 67 -14.11 25.51 -9.12
CA HIS A 67 -14.91 24.96 -8.02
C HIS A 67 -15.57 23.65 -8.43
N HIS A 68 -15.48 22.66 -7.57
CA HIS A 68 -16.16 21.37 -7.71
C HIS A 68 -16.97 21.05 -6.45
N ASP A 69 -18.18 20.51 -6.65
CA ASP A 69 -19.02 19.98 -5.59
C ASP A 69 -18.81 18.47 -5.41
N ASP A 70 -19.09 17.95 -4.21
CA ASP A 70 -19.04 16.52 -3.91
C ASP A 70 -17.69 15.84 -4.21
N VAL A 71 -16.58 16.57 -4.09
CA VAL A 71 -15.23 16.05 -4.30
C VAL A 71 -14.89 15.00 -3.25
N THR A 72 -14.32 13.88 -3.70
CA THR A 72 -13.67 12.88 -2.84
C THR A 72 -12.17 12.84 -3.11
N MET A 73 -11.38 12.62 -2.06
CA MET A 73 -9.93 12.49 -2.17
C MET A 73 -9.51 11.05 -1.87
N LEU A 74 -8.70 10.48 -2.77
CA LEU A 74 -7.93 9.26 -2.53
C LEU A 74 -6.47 9.62 -2.32
N TYR A 75 -5.75 8.79 -1.59
CA TYR A 75 -4.32 8.94 -1.40
C TYR A 75 -3.61 7.58 -1.29
N PHE A 76 -2.31 7.58 -1.60
CA PHE A 76 -1.44 6.43 -1.47
C PHE A 76 -0.17 6.83 -0.72
N CYS A 77 0.20 6.12 0.34
CA CYS A 77 1.37 6.42 1.14
C CYS A 77 2.26 5.20 1.35
N GLN A 78 3.59 5.43 1.41
CA GLN A 78 4.58 4.36 1.63
C GLN A 78 4.83 4.04 3.10
N VAL A 79 4.66 5.00 4.00
CA VAL A 79 5.06 4.84 5.41
C VAL A 79 3.83 4.87 6.30
N SER A 80 3.74 3.91 7.19
CA SER A 80 2.80 3.91 8.31
C SER A 80 3.28 4.83 9.44
N TYR A 81 2.38 5.21 10.33
CA TYR A 81 2.56 6.21 11.40
C TYR A 81 2.68 7.65 10.89
N SER A 82 2.27 7.90 9.67
CA SER A 82 2.28 9.23 9.10
C SER A 82 0.90 9.83 9.17
N ASN A 83 0.78 10.93 9.88
CA ASN A 83 -0.45 11.69 9.95
C ASN A 83 -0.32 12.93 9.09
N PHE A 84 -1.39 13.25 8.40
CA PHE A 84 -1.54 14.51 7.69
C PHE A 84 -2.95 15.04 7.90
N SER A 85 -3.13 16.31 7.63
CA SER A 85 -4.47 16.91 7.59
C SER A 85 -4.75 17.52 6.22
N VAL A 86 -6.01 17.60 5.89
CA VAL A 86 -6.52 18.20 4.66
C VAL A 86 -7.49 19.32 5.03
N ALA A 87 -7.28 20.50 4.48
CA ALA A 87 -8.22 21.61 4.55
C ALA A 87 -8.57 22.06 3.13
N VAL A 88 -9.75 22.64 2.97
CA VAL A 88 -10.27 23.06 1.67
C VAL A 88 -10.61 24.54 1.67
N SER A 89 -10.58 25.18 0.49
CA SER A 89 -10.83 26.60 0.33
C SER A 89 -11.40 26.91 -1.06
N GLU A 90 -12.16 27.99 -1.14
CA GLU A 90 -12.67 28.56 -2.39
C GLU A 90 -11.74 29.62 -2.98
N ASP A 91 -11.06 30.36 -2.12
CA ASP A 91 -10.27 31.56 -2.48
C ASP A 91 -8.75 31.33 -2.31
N GLY A 92 -8.34 30.21 -1.71
CA GLY A 92 -6.94 29.94 -1.37
C GLY A 92 -6.42 30.68 -0.13
N GLU A 93 -7.25 31.53 0.50
CA GLU A 93 -6.92 32.34 1.68
C GLU A 93 -7.63 31.86 2.93
N SER A 94 -8.94 31.62 2.83
CA SER A 94 -9.82 31.17 3.92
C SER A 94 -9.97 29.66 3.86
N TRP A 95 -9.49 28.96 4.90
CA TRP A 95 -9.46 27.50 4.94
C TRP A 95 -10.50 26.91 5.90
N SER A 96 -11.06 25.78 5.55
CA SER A 96 -11.93 25.00 6.42
C SER A 96 -11.19 24.46 7.65
N ASP A 97 -11.93 23.88 8.60
CA ASP A 97 -11.34 23.01 9.62
C ASP A 97 -10.62 21.81 8.97
N ASP A 98 -9.58 21.33 9.64
CA ASP A 98 -8.76 20.22 9.14
C ASP A 98 -9.50 18.87 9.23
N TYR A 99 -9.54 18.13 8.13
CA TYR A 99 -9.82 16.70 8.12
C TYR A 99 -8.53 15.94 8.41
N ILE A 100 -8.50 15.14 9.46
CA ILE A 100 -7.30 14.43 9.88
C ILE A 100 -7.29 13.02 9.30
N ALA A 101 -6.26 12.72 8.53
CA ALA A 101 -5.91 11.37 8.11
C ALA A 101 -4.82 10.84 9.05
N ASP A 102 -5.16 9.81 9.79
CA ASP A 102 -4.24 9.09 10.66
C ASP A 102 -4.01 7.72 10.02
N MET A 103 -2.81 7.50 9.52
CA MET A 103 -2.44 6.22 8.97
C MET A 103 -2.13 5.27 10.12
N ALA A 104 -3.10 4.45 10.46
CA ALA A 104 -2.94 3.42 11.47
C ALA A 104 -1.75 2.50 11.14
N GLU A 105 -1.24 1.87 12.16
CA GLU A 105 -0.15 0.91 12.11
C GLU A 105 -0.35 -0.11 10.97
N GLY A 106 0.55 -0.13 10.01
CA GLY A 106 0.50 -1.05 8.89
C GLY A 106 -0.24 -0.59 7.63
N GLU A 107 -0.95 0.52 7.66
CA GLU A 107 -1.74 1.00 6.51
C GLU A 107 -0.88 1.74 5.45
N CYS A 108 0.13 1.06 4.90
CA CYS A 108 0.97 1.58 3.82
C CYS A 108 0.80 0.74 2.55
N PHE A 109 1.16 1.32 1.42
CA PHE A 109 1.04 0.72 0.09
C PHE A 109 -0.41 0.34 -0.26
N GLN A 110 -1.34 1.22 0.12
CA GLN A 110 -2.77 1.08 -0.13
C GLN A 110 -3.35 2.37 -0.65
N TRP A 111 -4.26 2.25 -1.61
CA TRP A 111 -5.17 3.32 -1.95
C TRP A 111 -6.26 3.45 -0.91
N LYS A 112 -6.42 4.65 -0.36
CA LYS A 112 -7.42 4.95 0.67
C LYS A 112 -8.18 6.21 0.32
N TYR A 113 -9.46 6.22 0.67
CA TYR A 113 -10.24 7.47 0.68
C TYR A 113 -9.93 8.27 1.95
N LEU A 114 -9.94 9.59 1.83
CA LEU A 114 -10.02 10.46 2.97
C LEU A 114 -11.40 10.29 3.61
N THR A 115 -11.43 9.91 4.89
CA THR A 115 -12.67 9.63 5.63
C THR A 115 -12.80 10.51 6.85
N PRO A 116 -14.05 10.86 7.28
CA PRO A 116 -14.24 11.59 8.53
C PRO A 116 -13.73 10.82 9.73
N SER A 117 -13.31 11.53 10.76
CA SER A 117 -12.84 10.93 12.00
C SER A 117 -13.49 11.57 13.22
N TYR A 118 -13.51 10.85 14.34
CA TYR A 118 -13.97 11.35 15.64
C TYR A 118 -13.11 10.80 16.78
N MET A 119 -13.02 11.55 17.88
CA MET A 119 -12.38 11.08 19.08
C MET A 119 -13.35 10.23 19.90
N GLY A 120 -12.91 9.06 20.33
CA GLY A 120 -13.67 8.14 21.17
C GLY A 120 -12.76 7.43 22.17
N LYS A 121 -13.30 6.46 22.89
CA LYS A 121 -12.54 5.61 23.81
C LYS A 121 -12.32 4.24 23.18
N ASP A 122 -11.11 3.70 23.29
CA ASP A 122 -10.81 2.31 22.94
C ASP A 122 -11.36 1.34 24.02
N LYS A 123 -11.20 0.04 23.79
CA LYS A 123 -11.63 -1.01 24.71
C LYS A 123 -10.94 -0.96 26.08
N TYR A 124 -9.88 -0.19 26.23
CA TYR A 124 -9.13 0.01 27.48
C TYR A 124 -9.42 1.36 28.14
N GLY A 125 -10.30 2.20 27.54
CA GLY A 125 -10.65 3.51 28.04
C GLY A 125 -9.72 4.66 27.62
N ASN A 126 -8.74 4.40 26.75
CA ASN A 126 -7.84 5.43 26.24
C ASN A 126 -8.51 6.24 25.12
N ASP A 127 -8.15 7.52 25.02
CA ASP A 127 -8.60 8.34 23.90
C ASP A 127 -7.96 7.83 22.60
N LYS A 128 -8.82 7.56 21.61
CA LYS A 128 -8.41 7.08 20.30
C LYS A 128 -9.25 7.76 19.21
N ARG A 129 -8.59 8.05 18.08
CA ARG A 129 -9.27 8.51 16.86
C ARG A 129 -9.85 7.31 16.13
N PHE A 130 -11.09 7.41 15.73
CA PHE A 130 -11.80 6.45 14.91
C PHE A 130 -12.17 7.09 13.59
N PHE A 131 -12.22 6.28 12.53
CA PHE A 131 -12.55 6.73 11.18
C PHE A 131 -13.86 6.09 10.73
N TYR A 132 -14.64 6.86 9.99
CA TYR A 132 -15.81 6.34 9.31
C TYR A 132 -15.40 5.57 8.06
N SER A 133 -16.24 4.66 7.60
CA SER A 133 -15.98 3.88 6.38
C SER A 133 -16.31 4.62 5.09
N GLN A 134 -17.12 5.68 5.18
CA GLN A 134 -17.53 6.45 4.02
C GLN A 134 -16.56 7.61 3.75
N PRO A 135 -16.21 7.87 2.47
CA PRO A 135 -15.40 9.02 2.11
C PRO A 135 -16.02 10.35 2.56
N ILE A 136 -15.17 11.30 2.90
CA ILE A 136 -15.57 12.70 2.98
C ILE A 136 -15.93 13.18 1.57
N LYS A 137 -17.02 13.95 1.49
CA LYS A 137 -17.35 14.77 0.34
C LYS A 137 -17.23 16.24 0.74
N PHE A 138 -16.48 16.99 -0.04
CA PHE A 138 -16.30 18.42 0.18
C PHE A 138 -16.51 19.20 -1.12
N SER A 139 -16.78 20.49 -1.00
CA SER A 139 -16.89 21.41 -2.13
C SER A 139 -15.77 22.42 -2.02
N ALA A 140 -14.96 22.57 -3.06
CA ALA A 140 -13.81 23.47 -3.06
C ALA A 140 -13.19 23.63 -4.44
N ARG A 141 -12.37 24.69 -4.58
CA ARG A 141 -11.37 24.81 -5.65
C ARG A 141 -9.96 24.46 -5.18
N TYR A 142 -9.60 24.79 -3.94
CA TYR A 142 -8.26 24.58 -3.41
C TYR A 142 -8.26 23.55 -2.30
N VAL A 143 -7.22 22.71 -2.31
CA VAL A 143 -6.96 21.69 -1.27
C VAL A 143 -5.58 21.92 -0.68
N ARG A 144 -5.47 21.94 0.64
CA ARG A 144 -4.21 22.04 1.36
C ARG A 144 -3.96 20.75 2.13
N ILE A 145 -2.87 20.07 1.82
CA ILE A 145 -2.38 18.91 2.56
C ILE A 145 -1.29 19.41 3.51
N THR A 146 -1.42 19.13 4.81
CA THR A 146 -0.44 19.52 5.83
C THR A 146 0.15 18.28 6.50
N SER A 147 1.45 18.11 6.44
CA SER A 147 2.15 17.04 7.15
C SER A 147 2.12 17.26 8.66
N GLN A 148 1.79 16.25 9.44
CA GLN A 148 1.81 16.31 10.90
C GLN A 148 3.16 15.85 11.49
N GLN A 149 4.09 15.39 10.65
CA GLN A 149 5.41 14.92 11.05
C GLN A 149 6.45 15.06 9.94
N ILE A 150 7.73 14.96 10.30
CA ILE A 150 8.85 14.90 9.35
C ILE A 150 8.89 13.50 8.72
N GLY A 151 9.13 13.42 7.41
CA GLY A 151 9.29 12.15 6.70
C GLY A 151 7.98 11.46 6.33
N LEU A 152 6.83 12.17 6.32
CA LEU A 152 5.62 11.69 5.67
C LEU A 152 5.97 11.39 4.20
N LYS A 153 5.62 10.22 3.71
CA LYS A 153 5.80 9.80 2.32
C LYS A 153 4.44 9.56 1.69
N MET A 154 3.94 10.55 0.98
CA MET A 154 2.73 10.44 0.17
C MET A 154 3.13 10.32 -1.30
N ASN A 155 2.79 9.19 -1.91
CA ASN A 155 3.16 8.93 -3.30
C ASN A 155 2.18 9.58 -4.27
N GLU A 156 0.89 9.58 -3.93
CA GLU A 156 -0.11 10.05 -4.86
C GLU A 156 -1.37 10.52 -4.15
N ALA A 157 -2.02 11.54 -4.69
CA ALA A 157 -3.35 12.01 -4.31
C ALA A 157 -4.21 12.18 -5.56
N ILE A 158 -5.43 11.65 -5.52
CA ILE A 158 -6.40 11.72 -6.62
C ILE A 158 -7.67 12.38 -6.10
N PHE A 159 -8.18 13.31 -6.88
CA PHE A 159 -9.47 13.96 -6.63
C PHE A 159 -10.49 13.45 -7.64
N GLN A 160 -11.68 13.13 -7.17
CA GLN A 160 -12.77 12.62 -7.99
C GLN A 160 -14.05 13.42 -7.75
N ASP A 161 -14.82 13.63 -8.80
CA ASP A 161 -16.14 14.24 -8.75
C ASP A 161 -17.20 13.26 -8.21
N ALA A 162 -18.46 13.69 -8.19
CA ALA A 162 -19.59 12.88 -7.75
C ALA A 162 -19.82 11.61 -8.59
N ASN A 163 -19.33 11.57 -9.82
CA ASN A 163 -19.42 10.40 -10.72
C ASN A 163 -18.24 9.44 -10.56
N GLY A 164 -17.21 9.83 -9.83
CA GLY A 164 -15.95 9.11 -9.71
C GLY A 164 -14.95 9.42 -10.83
N ASP A 165 -15.23 10.42 -11.66
CA ASP A 165 -14.30 10.88 -12.68
C ASP A 165 -13.18 11.73 -12.04
N ARG A 166 -11.96 11.60 -12.56
CA ARG A 166 -10.81 12.33 -12.01
C ARG A 166 -10.89 13.81 -12.35
N ILE A 167 -10.70 14.63 -11.34
CA ILE A 167 -10.56 16.08 -11.44
C ILE A 167 -9.08 16.39 -11.70
N PRO A 168 -8.71 17.06 -12.80
CA PRO A 168 -7.36 17.54 -13.01
C PRO A 168 -6.92 18.48 -11.90
N ALA A 169 -5.72 18.27 -11.37
CA ALA A 169 -5.21 19.04 -10.24
C ALA A 169 -3.76 19.46 -10.48
N THR A 170 -3.36 20.57 -9.88
CA THR A 170 -2.01 21.12 -10.03
C THR A 170 -1.48 21.60 -8.68
N VAL A 171 -0.25 21.25 -8.34
CA VAL A 171 0.42 21.82 -7.17
C VAL A 171 0.79 23.27 -7.49
N ILE A 172 0.30 24.21 -6.66
CA ILE A 172 0.56 25.64 -6.85
C ILE A 172 1.51 26.23 -5.80
N ALA A 173 1.67 25.56 -4.65
CA ALA A 173 2.63 25.98 -3.62
C ALA A 173 3.07 24.80 -2.75
N GLN A 174 4.33 24.87 -2.29
CA GLN A 174 4.89 24.03 -1.24
C GLN A 174 5.47 24.99 -0.18
N LEU A 175 4.92 24.94 1.04
CA LEU A 175 5.22 25.91 2.09
C LEU A 175 5.84 25.24 3.32
N ASN A 176 6.52 26.01 4.14
CA ASN A 176 7.19 25.52 5.36
C ASN A 176 8.22 24.42 5.10
N VAL A 177 8.89 24.52 3.97
CA VAL A 177 9.90 23.56 3.48
C VAL A 177 11.25 23.85 4.11
N MET A 178 12.04 22.81 4.35
CA MET A 178 13.46 22.90 4.63
C MET A 178 14.25 22.40 3.41
N GLU A 179 14.55 23.28 2.45
CA GLU A 179 15.20 22.93 1.18
C GLU A 179 16.58 22.29 1.34
N GLU A 180 17.30 22.61 2.40
CA GLU A 180 18.59 22.01 2.74
C GLU A 180 18.48 20.61 3.36
N SER A 181 17.27 20.13 3.63
CA SER A 181 17.03 18.81 4.19
C SER A 181 17.33 17.71 3.17
N THR A 182 17.97 16.64 3.60
CA THR A 182 18.13 15.41 2.80
C THR A 182 16.80 14.71 2.52
N LEU A 183 15.72 15.11 3.17
CA LEU A 183 14.37 14.60 2.98
C LEU A 183 13.56 15.46 2.01
N TYR A 184 14.09 16.61 1.56
CA TYR A 184 13.38 17.47 0.61
C TYR A 184 13.02 16.71 -0.66
N SER A 185 11.78 16.83 -1.09
CA SER A 185 11.30 16.33 -2.37
C SER A 185 10.28 17.29 -2.98
N ASP A 186 10.12 17.20 -4.29
CA ASP A 186 9.15 18.01 -5.02
C ASP A 186 7.72 17.57 -4.68
N ALA A 187 6.86 18.52 -4.32
CA ALA A 187 5.45 18.27 -4.04
C ALA A 187 4.66 17.83 -5.28
N ASN A 188 5.16 18.09 -6.49
CA ASN A 188 4.53 17.59 -7.73
C ASN A 188 4.47 16.07 -7.79
N ASN A 189 5.32 15.36 -7.04
CA ASN A 189 5.27 13.90 -6.92
C ASN A 189 3.93 13.38 -6.33
N ILE A 190 3.11 14.24 -5.73
CA ILE A 190 1.77 13.85 -5.25
C ILE A 190 0.76 13.66 -6.40
N LEU A 191 1.06 14.20 -7.58
CA LEU A 191 0.13 14.24 -8.72
C LEU A 191 0.73 13.67 -10.02
N ASP A 192 1.91 13.03 -9.99
CA ASP A 192 2.65 12.65 -11.19
C ASP A 192 2.35 11.23 -11.70
N GLU A 193 1.71 10.39 -10.88
CA GLU A 193 1.45 8.98 -11.20
C GLU A 193 -0.05 8.63 -11.18
N GLN A 194 -0.92 9.55 -11.61
CA GLN A 194 -2.39 9.46 -11.59
C GLN A 194 -2.95 8.20 -12.26
N ASP A 195 -2.28 7.65 -13.27
CA ASP A 195 -2.71 6.47 -14.02
C ASP A 195 -2.43 5.14 -13.30
N THR A 196 -1.83 5.18 -12.13
CA THR A 196 -1.51 3.99 -11.32
C THR A 196 -2.71 3.45 -10.55
N LEU A 197 -3.75 4.26 -10.34
CA LEU A 197 -5.03 3.77 -9.80
C LEU A 197 -5.86 3.14 -10.93
N GLU A 198 -5.93 1.82 -10.96
CA GLU A 198 -6.76 1.05 -11.87
C GLU A 198 -8.10 0.72 -11.21
N GLY A 199 -9.17 1.43 -11.59
CA GLY A 199 -10.50 1.25 -11.02
C GLY A 199 -10.65 1.83 -9.62
N LEU A 200 -11.34 1.13 -8.73
CA LEU A 200 -11.52 1.51 -7.33
C LEU A 200 -10.46 0.87 -6.43
N PRO A 201 -10.15 1.46 -5.26
CA PRO A 201 -9.31 0.82 -4.25
C PRO A 201 -9.79 -0.58 -3.92
N SER A 202 -8.91 -1.56 -4.04
CA SER A 202 -9.22 -2.97 -3.81
C SER A 202 -7.95 -3.77 -3.56
N TRP A 203 -8.10 -5.06 -3.25
CA TRP A 203 -6.97 -6.00 -3.18
C TRP A 203 -6.15 -6.05 -4.48
N TRP A 204 -6.75 -5.68 -5.62
CA TRP A 204 -6.08 -5.69 -6.93
C TRP A 204 -4.92 -4.69 -6.99
N ASN A 205 -5.12 -3.48 -6.46
CA ASN A 205 -4.20 -2.34 -6.58
C ASN A 205 -3.62 -1.86 -5.24
N SER A 206 -3.81 -2.63 -4.17
CA SER A 206 -3.37 -2.28 -2.81
C SER A 206 -2.88 -3.52 -2.06
N THR A 207 -2.11 -3.33 -0.99
CA THR A 207 -1.87 -4.41 -0.02
C THR A 207 -3.19 -4.78 0.66
N TYR A 208 -3.36 -6.05 0.97
CA TYR A 208 -4.59 -6.56 1.58
C TYR A 208 -4.28 -7.48 2.75
N PHE A 209 -5.03 -7.34 3.85
CA PHE A 209 -4.89 -8.14 5.06
C PHE A 209 -3.43 -8.20 5.55
N ASP A 210 -2.84 -9.36 5.78
CA ASP A 210 -1.46 -9.51 6.29
C ASP A 210 -0.37 -9.08 5.28
N GLU A 211 -0.73 -8.85 4.01
CA GLU A 211 0.21 -8.30 3.03
C GLU A 211 0.79 -6.95 3.46
N ILE A 212 0.02 -6.13 4.22
CA ILE A 212 0.48 -4.85 4.75
C ILE A 212 1.76 -5.01 5.58
N TYR A 213 1.90 -6.11 6.31
CA TYR A 213 3.10 -6.39 7.11
C TYR A 213 4.21 -7.03 6.29
N HIS A 214 3.87 -8.02 5.47
CA HIS A 214 4.83 -8.83 4.75
C HIS A 214 5.45 -8.10 3.56
N ALA A 215 4.64 -7.44 2.73
CA ALA A 215 5.11 -6.67 1.59
C ALA A 215 5.98 -5.48 2.05
N ARG A 216 5.53 -4.76 3.07
CA ARG A 216 6.30 -3.69 3.71
C ARG A 216 7.65 -4.19 4.22
N THR A 217 7.66 -5.26 5.01
CA THR A 217 8.89 -5.81 5.59
C THR A 217 9.82 -6.42 4.53
N ALA A 218 9.30 -6.84 3.38
CA ALA A 218 10.11 -7.25 2.25
C ALA A 218 10.71 -6.06 1.47
N TYR A 219 10.02 -4.93 1.45
CA TYR A 219 10.48 -3.68 0.81
C TYR A 219 11.56 -2.95 1.63
N GLU A 220 11.40 -2.87 2.95
CA GLU A 220 12.24 -2.06 3.84
C GLU A 220 13.75 -2.39 3.74
N PRO A 221 14.21 -3.65 3.79
CA PRO A 221 15.62 -3.98 3.68
C PRO A 221 16.24 -3.64 2.31
N LEU A 222 15.45 -3.67 1.23
CA LEU A 222 15.90 -3.26 -0.11
C LEU A 222 16.29 -1.77 -0.14
N HIS A 223 15.72 -0.99 0.78
CA HIS A 223 15.92 0.45 0.88
C HIS A 223 16.72 0.86 2.13
N GLY A 224 17.44 -0.09 2.75
CA GLY A 224 18.29 0.17 3.91
C GLY A 224 17.54 0.55 5.19
N THR A 225 16.24 0.24 5.27
CA THR A 225 15.39 0.49 6.43
C THR A 225 15.25 -0.78 7.26
N ALA A 226 15.23 -0.63 8.60
CA ALA A 226 15.01 -1.76 9.49
C ALA A 226 13.61 -2.38 9.27
N PRO A 227 13.49 -3.72 9.30
CA PRO A 227 12.21 -4.39 9.12
C PRO A 227 11.20 -4.01 10.19
N TYR A 228 9.99 -3.63 9.76
CA TYR A 228 8.89 -3.30 10.66
C TYR A 228 8.41 -4.52 11.46
N GLU A 229 8.22 -5.63 10.77
CA GLU A 229 7.68 -6.85 11.35
C GLU A 229 8.76 -7.93 11.44
N THR A 230 9.04 -8.41 12.66
CA THR A 230 10.13 -9.37 12.96
C THR A 230 9.64 -10.68 13.57
N SER A 231 8.33 -10.84 13.82
CA SER A 231 7.77 -12.02 14.49
C SER A 231 7.70 -13.24 13.57
N HIS A 232 7.55 -13.05 12.26
CA HIS A 232 7.52 -14.14 11.30
C HIS A 232 8.92 -14.46 10.74
N PRO A 233 9.17 -15.73 10.36
CA PRO A 233 10.46 -16.15 9.79
C PRO A 233 10.86 -15.30 8.58
N PRO A 234 12.12 -14.86 8.48
CA PRO A 234 12.54 -13.88 7.48
C PRO A 234 12.62 -14.42 6.06
N LEU A 235 12.79 -15.75 5.86
CA LEU A 235 13.01 -16.34 4.55
C LEU A 235 11.90 -16.01 3.54
N GLY A 236 10.64 -16.11 3.94
CA GLY A 236 9.51 -15.77 3.07
C GLY A 236 9.55 -14.33 2.59
N LYS A 237 9.93 -13.40 3.48
CA LYS A 237 10.08 -11.97 3.17
C LYS A 237 11.27 -11.69 2.25
N VAL A 238 12.39 -12.41 2.44
CA VAL A 238 13.55 -12.36 1.52
C VAL A 238 13.18 -12.87 0.13
N ILE A 239 12.40 -13.96 0.03
CA ILE A 239 11.90 -14.44 -1.26
C ILE A 239 10.95 -13.40 -1.89
N MET A 240 10.05 -12.81 -1.11
CA MET A 240 9.15 -11.77 -1.57
C MET A 240 9.90 -10.53 -2.06
N SER A 241 11.00 -10.15 -1.40
CA SER A 241 11.82 -9.01 -1.80
C SER A 241 12.44 -9.17 -3.19
N LEU A 242 12.68 -10.39 -3.67
CA LEU A 242 13.14 -10.63 -5.04
C LEU A 242 12.08 -10.22 -6.07
N GLY A 243 10.82 -10.53 -5.82
CA GLY A 243 9.72 -10.10 -6.69
C GLY A 243 9.59 -8.57 -6.71
N ILE A 244 9.69 -7.93 -5.54
CA ILE A 244 9.69 -6.46 -5.43
C ILE A 244 10.89 -5.84 -6.15
N ALA A 245 12.07 -6.43 -6.03
CA ALA A 245 13.29 -5.94 -6.70
C ALA A 245 13.20 -6.02 -8.24
N ILE A 246 12.47 -7.00 -8.78
CA ILE A 246 12.33 -7.21 -10.23
C ILE A 246 11.18 -6.39 -10.81
N PHE A 247 10.04 -6.34 -10.15
CA PHE A 247 8.79 -5.77 -10.67
C PHE A 247 8.39 -4.44 -10.01
N GLY A 248 9.13 -4.00 -9.00
CA GLY A 248 8.79 -2.83 -8.20
C GLY A 248 7.84 -3.15 -7.03
N MET A 249 7.59 -2.15 -6.19
CA MET A 249 6.64 -2.25 -5.07
C MET A 249 5.20 -2.11 -5.58
N VAL A 250 4.76 -3.11 -6.31
CA VAL A 250 3.43 -3.23 -6.91
C VAL A 250 2.76 -4.54 -6.47
N PRO A 251 1.42 -4.66 -6.49
CA PRO A 251 0.70 -5.87 -6.07
C PRO A 251 1.23 -7.16 -6.71
N PHE A 252 1.46 -7.17 -8.00
CA PHE A 252 2.08 -8.29 -8.68
C PHE A 252 3.47 -8.61 -8.10
N GLY A 253 4.30 -7.58 -7.86
CA GLY A 253 5.68 -7.72 -7.41
C GLY A 253 5.80 -8.46 -6.08
N TRP A 254 5.01 -8.11 -5.08
CA TRP A 254 5.09 -8.79 -3.78
C TRP A 254 4.36 -10.14 -3.74
N ARG A 255 3.49 -10.46 -4.73
CA ARG A 255 2.73 -11.73 -4.77
C ARG A 255 3.38 -12.81 -5.65
N VAL A 256 4.11 -12.43 -6.70
CA VAL A 256 4.60 -13.35 -7.72
C VAL A 256 5.50 -14.44 -7.17
N THR A 257 6.38 -14.10 -6.24
CA THR A 257 7.31 -15.10 -5.65
C THR A 257 6.58 -16.11 -4.76
N GLY A 258 5.53 -15.68 -4.05
CA GLY A 258 4.65 -16.57 -3.30
C GLY A 258 3.89 -17.53 -4.21
N ALA A 259 3.35 -17.02 -5.32
CA ALA A 259 2.66 -17.83 -6.33
C ALA A 259 3.60 -18.86 -7.01
N LEU A 260 4.88 -18.53 -7.19
CA LEU A 260 5.88 -19.45 -7.75
C LEU A 260 6.39 -20.49 -6.75
N ALA A 261 6.27 -20.22 -5.45
CA ALA A 261 6.71 -21.13 -4.38
C ALA A 261 5.64 -22.17 -4.01
N GLY A 262 4.37 -21.95 -4.33
CA GLY A 262 3.22 -22.85 -4.08
C GLY A 262 3.00 -23.83 -5.20
#